data_16d593be57de710e7875f5112d6e9fbd
#
_entry.id   16d593be57de710e7875f5112d6e9fbd
#
_cell.length_a   1.000
_cell.length_b   1.000
_cell.length_c   1.000
_cell.angle_alpha   90.00
_cell.angle_beta   90.00
_cell.angle_gamma   90.00
#
_symmetry.space_group_name_H-M   'P 1'
#
loop_
_entity.id
_entity.type
_entity.pdbx_description
1 polymer ?
#
loop_
_entity_poly.entity_id
_entity_poly.type
_entity_poly.pdbx_seq_one_letter_code
_entity_poly.pdbx_strand_id
1 'polypeptide(L)'
;MTSRARIKERGFTLIEVIVAFAIVAMALSAVFQIFSTGLRGAVVTEAYNTATLLAESKLTAMGIEEPLAAGDQAGAFENGYRWQTTVRPYNAGGAMVAPEVISAFEVTVTVSWDGLMRERMVSLSTLRLAVP
;
A
#
# COMPACT_ATOMS: atom_id res chain seq x y z
N MET A 1 38.76 23.78 -65.67
CA MET A 1 38.07 24.78 -64.85
C MET A 1 37.09 24.05 -63.97
N THR A 2 37.47 23.72 -62.76
CA THR A 2 36.60 23.01 -61.76
C THR A 2 35.97 24.05 -60.86
N SER A 3 34.66 24.27 -61.06
CA SER A 3 33.84 25.13 -60.18
C SER A 3 33.60 24.41 -58.87
N ARG A 4 34.27 24.83 -57.78
CA ARG A 4 33.95 24.40 -56.42
C ARG A 4 32.67 25.10 -56.02
N ALA A 5 31.58 24.32 -55.91
CA ALA A 5 30.37 24.77 -55.27
C ALA A 5 30.67 25.07 -53.79
N ARG A 6 30.61 26.35 -53.38
CA ARG A 6 30.64 26.75 -51.96
C ARG A 6 29.38 26.25 -51.29
N ILE A 7 29.52 25.23 -50.45
CA ILE A 7 28.49 24.84 -49.50
C ILE A 7 28.34 26.02 -48.52
N LYS A 8 27.19 26.67 -48.57
CA LYS A 8 26.85 27.77 -47.69
C LYS A 8 26.58 27.18 -46.31
N GLU A 9 27.57 27.27 -45.42
CA GLU A 9 27.38 26.86 -44.02
C GLU A 9 26.34 27.80 -43.38
N ARG A 10 25.17 27.24 -43.07
CA ARG A 10 24.10 27.92 -42.33
C ARG A 10 24.34 27.63 -40.86
N GLY A 11 24.77 28.63 -40.09
CA GLY A 11 24.84 28.54 -38.62
C GLY A 11 23.46 28.64 -38.00
N PHE A 12 23.31 28.15 -36.76
CA PHE A 12 22.10 28.26 -35.97
C PHE A 12 21.81 29.72 -35.59
N THR A 13 20.54 30.11 -35.59
CA THR A 13 20.11 31.42 -35.11
C THR A 13 19.97 31.40 -33.57
N LEU A 14 20.14 32.56 -32.92
CA LEU A 14 19.97 32.69 -31.47
C LEU A 14 18.57 32.27 -31.03
N ILE A 15 17.54 32.62 -31.81
CA ILE A 15 16.13 32.26 -31.52
C ILE A 15 15.93 30.73 -31.58
N GLU A 16 16.57 30.05 -32.49
CA GLU A 16 16.49 28.58 -32.61
C GLU A 16 17.07 27.88 -31.39
N VAL A 17 18.15 28.38 -30.83
CA VAL A 17 18.74 27.88 -29.60
C VAL A 17 17.81 28.12 -28.41
N ILE A 18 17.22 29.31 -28.30
CA ILE A 18 16.27 29.62 -27.22
C ILE A 18 15.05 28.72 -27.28
N VAL A 19 14.47 28.51 -28.48
CA VAL A 19 13.33 27.63 -28.68
C VAL A 19 13.68 26.18 -28.33
N ALA A 20 14.85 25.69 -28.72
CA ALA A 20 15.34 24.36 -28.39
C ALA A 20 15.47 24.19 -26.87
N PHE A 21 16.03 25.16 -26.15
CA PHE A 21 16.11 25.13 -24.69
C PHE A 21 14.72 25.14 -24.04
N ALA A 22 13.78 25.92 -24.55
CA ALA A 22 12.41 25.94 -24.03
C ALA A 22 11.74 24.57 -24.16
N ILE A 23 11.89 23.90 -25.30
CA ILE A 23 11.33 22.57 -25.54
C ILE A 23 11.98 21.53 -24.60
N VAL A 24 13.30 21.57 -24.46
CA VAL A 24 14.04 20.67 -23.55
C VAL A 24 13.61 20.89 -22.10
N ALA A 25 13.47 22.15 -21.67
CA ALA A 25 13.00 22.48 -20.31
C ALA A 25 11.59 21.94 -20.03
N MET A 26 10.67 22.05 -21.00
CA MET A 26 9.32 21.49 -20.89
C MET A 26 9.37 19.95 -20.81
N ALA A 27 10.16 19.31 -21.65
CA ALA A 27 10.31 17.85 -21.64
C ALA A 27 10.89 17.33 -20.32
N LEU A 28 11.95 17.98 -19.80
CA LEU A 28 12.52 17.64 -18.49
C LEU A 28 11.53 17.83 -17.35
N SER A 29 10.74 18.91 -17.37
CA SER A 29 9.71 19.14 -16.35
C SER A 29 8.68 18.01 -16.31
N ALA A 30 8.23 17.54 -17.47
CA ALA A 30 7.31 16.41 -17.56
C ALA A 30 7.92 15.12 -17.00
N VAL A 31 9.17 14.83 -17.31
CA VAL A 31 9.90 13.65 -16.80
C VAL A 31 10.03 13.72 -15.28
N PHE A 32 10.42 14.87 -14.72
CA PHE A 32 10.52 15.05 -13.27
C PHE A 32 9.17 14.88 -12.56
N GLN A 33 8.09 15.34 -13.17
CA GLN A 33 6.75 15.17 -12.61
C GLN A 33 6.34 13.69 -12.54
N ILE A 34 6.58 12.93 -13.62
CA ILE A 34 6.31 11.49 -13.66
C ILE A 34 7.12 10.75 -12.60
N PHE A 35 8.41 11.05 -12.50
CA PHE A 35 9.33 10.44 -11.54
C PHE A 35 8.90 10.73 -10.08
N SER A 36 8.57 11.99 -9.78
CA SER A 36 8.08 12.40 -8.44
C SER A 36 6.79 11.68 -8.06
N THR A 37 5.87 11.50 -9.00
CA THR A 37 4.63 10.77 -8.77
C THR A 37 4.88 9.29 -8.51
N GLY A 38 5.80 8.69 -9.28
CA GLY A 38 6.21 7.29 -9.11
C GLY A 38 6.82 7.02 -7.74
N LEU A 39 7.72 7.88 -7.26
CA LEU A 39 8.33 7.75 -5.94
C LEU A 39 7.31 7.83 -4.80
N ARG A 40 6.36 8.75 -4.89
CA ARG A 40 5.28 8.85 -3.89
C ARG A 40 4.41 7.59 -3.87
N GLY A 41 4.12 7.03 -5.04
CA GLY A 41 3.39 5.77 -5.16
C GLY A 41 4.13 4.61 -4.50
N ALA A 42 5.44 4.50 -4.70
CA ALA A 42 6.26 3.45 -4.10
C ALA A 42 6.25 3.49 -2.56
N VAL A 43 6.40 4.67 -1.96
CA VAL A 43 6.35 4.85 -0.50
C VAL A 43 4.99 4.46 0.08
N VAL A 44 3.91 4.83 -0.60
CA VAL A 44 2.55 4.45 -0.18
C VAL A 44 2.36 2.94 -0.24
N THR A 45 2.81 2.29 -1.33
CA THR A 45 2.72 0.85 -1.50
C THR A 45 3.50 0.09 -0.44
N GLU A 46 4.70 0.54 -0.09
CA GLU A 46 5.52 -0.05 0.96
C GLU A 46 4.81 -0.01 2.32
N ALA A 47 4.20 1.12 2.67
CA ALA A 47 3.44 1.24 3.92
C ALA A 47 2.25 0.28 3.98
N TYR A 48 1.51 0.10 2.88
CA TYR A 48 0.43 -0.87 2.80
C TYR A 48 0.92 -2.32 2.88
N ASN A 49 2.02 -2.65 2.22
CA ASN A 49 2.62 -3.98 2.31
C ASN A 49 3.05 -4.31 3.75
N THR A 50 3.72 -3.37 4.42
CA THR A 50 4.11 -3.53 5.82
C THR A 50 2.89 -3.74 6.72
N ALA A 51 1.85 -2.93 6.57
CA ALA A 51 0.62 -3.07 7.34
C ALA A 51 -0.07 -4.42 7.11
N THR A 52 -0.07 -4.90 5.87
CA THR A 52 -0.65 -6.21 5.52
C THR A 52 0.12 -7.35 6.17
N LEU A 53 1.45 -7.33 6.11
CA LEU A 53 2.31 -8.33 6.76
C LEU A 53 2.12 -8.34 8.29
N LEU A 54 1.99 -7.17 8.91
CA LEU A 54 1.71 -7.06 10.34
C LEU A 54 0.33 -7.60 10.69
N ALA A 55 -0.68 -7.33 9.87
CA ALA A 55 -2.03 -7.85 10.05
C ALA A 55 -2.08 -9.37 9.89
N GLU A 56 -1.39 -9.93 8.89
CA GLU A 56 -1.28 -11.38 8.68
C GLU A 56 -0.56 -12.06 9.84
N SER A 57 0.55 -11.48 10.31
CA SER A 57 1.28 -11.99 11.47
C SER A 57 0.40 -12.03 12.72
N LYS A 58 -0.31 -10.94 13.02
CA LYS A 58 -1.23 -10.87 14.16
C LYS A 58 -2.39 -11.85 14.00
N LEU A 59 -2.95 -11.93 12.80
CA LEU A 59 -4.05 -12.87 12.51
C LEU A 59 -3.62 -14.34 12.69
N THR A 60 -2.37 -14.66 12.32
CA THR A 60 -1.80 -16.00 12.50
C THR A 60 -1.57 -16.34 13.97
N ALA A 61 -1.14 -15.38 14.78
CA ALA A 61 -0.94 -15.57 16.21
C ALA A 61 -2.26 -15.85 16.97
N MET A 62 -3.38 -15.31 16.47
CA MET A 62 -4.70 -15.53 17.06
C MET A 62 -5.15 -16.99 16.93
N GLY A 63 -5.41 -17.63 18.05
CA GLY A 63 -5.81 -19.04 18.13
C GLY A 63 -4.66 -20.06 18.13
N ILE A 64 -3.41 -19.59 18.02
CA ILE A 64 -2.19 -20.43 18.14
C ILE A 64 -1.42 -20.01 19.40
N GLU A 65 -1.03 -18.74 19.46
CA GLU A 65 -0.27 -18.16 20.57
C GLU A 65 -1.18 -17.40 21.55
N GLU A 66 -2.25 -16.82 21.03
CA GLU A 66 -3.24 -16.07 21.79
C GLU A 66 -4.59 -16.82 21.78
N PRO A 67 -5.27 -16.95 22.94
CA PRO A 67 -6.55 -17.64 23.00
C PRO A 67 -7.63 -16.90 22.20
N LEU A 68 -8.48 -17.66 21.50
CA LEU A 68 -9.67 -17.12 20.82
C LEU A 68 -10.76 -16.82 21.87
N ALA A 69 -10.72 -15.62 22.42
CA ALA A 69 -11.78 -15.12 23.29
C ALA A 69 -12.58 -14.04 22.55
N ALA A 70 -13.91 -14.14 22.56
CA ALA A 70 -14.77 -13.11 21.98
C ALA A 70 -14.50 -11.75 22.66
N GLY A 71 -14.32 -10.70 21.86
CA GLY A 71 -14.05 -9.36 22.34
C GLY A 71 -13.14 -8.59 21.40
N ASP A 72 -12.82 -7.38 21.81
CA ASP A 72 -11.96 -6.46 21.10
C ASP A 72 -10.68 -6.25 21.90
N GLN A 73 -9.55 -6.25 21.20
CA GLN A 73 -8.24 -5.93 21.77
C GLN A 73 -7.55 -4.92 20.85
N ALA A 74 -6.71 -4.07 21.41
CA ALA A 74 -5.94 -3.08 20.64
C ALA A 74 -4.56 -2.90 21.25
N GLY A 75 -3.61 -2.50 20.41
CA GLY A 75 -2.25 -2.22 20.82
C GLY A 75 -1.47 -1.50 19.72
N ALA A 76 -0.17 -1.37 19.91
CA ALA A 76 0.71 -0.73 18.97
C ALA A 76 1.95 -1.60 18.71
N PHE A 77 2.47 -1.53 17.49
CA PHE A 77 3.78 -2.03 17.13
C PHE A 77 4.84 -0.96 17.35
N GLU A 78 6.10 -1.35 17.48
CA GLU A 78 7.21 -0.42 17.74
C GLU A 78 7.45 0.61 16.62
N ASN A 79 6.98 0.34 15.41
CA ASN A 79 7.22 1.14 14.22
C ASN A 79 6.10 2.14 13.88
N GLY A 80 5.26 2.49 14.86
CA GLY A 80 4.18 3.47 14.69
C GLY A 80 2.89 2.95 14.07
N TYR A 81 2.80 1.64 13.81
CA TYR A 81 1.55 1.00 13.41
C TYR A 81 0.75 0.61 14.66
N ARG A 82 -0.56 0.78 14.59
CA ARG A 82 -1.51 0.37 15.63
C ARG A 82 -2.33 -0.80 15.11
N TRP A 83 -2.67 -1.72 15.99
CA TRP A 83 -3.51 -2.85 15.64
C TRP A 83 -4.75 -2.89 16.53
N GLN A 84 -5.82 -3.40 15.96
CA GLN A 84 -7.06 -3.75 16.66
C GLN A 84 -7.50 -5.11 16.17
N THR A 85 -7.86 -5.98 17.11
CA THR A 85 -8.44 -7.28 16.81
C THR A 85 -9.87 -7.33 17.33
N THR A 86 -10.75 -7.90 16.53
CA THR A 86 -12.16 -8.13 16.90
C THR A 86 -12.45 -9.61 16.68
N VAL A 87 -12.86 -10.31 17.74
CA VAL A 87 -13.24 -11.72 17.71
C VAL A 87 -14.73 -11.85 18.03
N ARG A 88 -15.49 -12.39 17.10
CA ARG A 88 -16.94 -12.57 17.25
C ARG A 88 -17.33 -14.00 16.95
N PRO A 89 -18.28 -14.60 17.73
CA PRO A 89 -18.83 -15.88 17.36
C PRO A 89 -19.50 -15.83 15.99
N TYR A 90 -19.15 -16.77 15.14
CA TYR A 90 -19.73 -16.86 13.80
C TYR A 90 -20.92 -17.81 13.82
N ASN A 91 -22.10 -17.27 13.53
CA ASN A 91 -23.32 -18.06 13.37
C ASN A 91 -23.66 -18.17 11.88
N ALA A 92 -23.36 -19.28 11.25
CA ALA A 92 -23.79 -19.57 9.88
C ALA A 92 -25.32 -19.69 9.84
N GLY A 93 -26.01 -18.58 9.63
CA GLY A 93 -27.45 -18.40 9.42
C GLY A 93 -28.34 -19.66 9.47
N GLY A 94 -28.64 -20.20 10.65
CA GLY A 94 -29.70 -21.20 10.83
C GLY A 94 -29.32 -22.66 10.61
N ALA A 95 -28.09 -23.02 10.27
CA ALA A 95 -27.66 -24.40 10.36
C ALA A 95 -27.38 -24.74 11.82
N MET A 96 -28.22 -25.59 12.44
CA MET A 96 -27.91 -26.22 13.71
C MET A 96 -26.67 -27.11 13.52
N VAL A 97 -25.49 -26.54 13.57
CA VAL A 97 -24.29 -27.30 13.92
C VAL A 97 -24.41 -27.53 15.42
N ALA A 98 -24.44 -28.77 15.82
CA ALA A 98 -24.59 -29.15 17.23
C ALA A 98 -23.58 -28.33 18.06
N PRO A 99 -24.06 -27.58 19.10
CA PRO A 99 -23.23 -26.57 19.76
C PRO A 99 -22.15 -27.14 20.68
N GLU A 100 -21.94 -28.43 20.68
CA GLU A 100 -21.11 -29.09 21.69
C GLU A 100 -19.68 -29.44 21.25
N VAL A 101 -19.31 -29.27 19.98
CA VAL A 101 -17.99 -29.80 19.51
C VAL A 101 -17.10 -28.79 18.81
N ILE A 102 -17.61 -27.81 18.08
CA ILE A 102 -16.80 -26.84 17.33
C ILE A 102 -17.49 -25.47 17.38
N SER A 103 -16.77 -24.47 17.88
CA SER A 103 -17.20 -23.08 17.80
C SER A 103 -16.42 -22.38 16.66
N ALA A 104 -17.13 -21.72 15.77
CA ALA A 104 -16.52 -20.88 14.75
C ALA A 104 -16.48 -19.43 15.23
N PHE A 105 -15.37 -18.78 15.01
CA PHE A 105 -15.17 -17.35 15.30
C PHE A 105 -14.73 -16.62 14.04
N GLU A 106 -15.33 -15.47 13.82
CA GLU A 106 -14.81 -14.50 12.87
C GLU A 106 -13.77 -13.63 13.59
N VAL A 107 -12.55 -13.67 13.10
CA VAL A 107 -11.44 -12.87 13.61
C VAL A 107 -11.11 -11.81 12.59
N THR A 108 -11.20 -10.55 12.97
CA THR A 108 -10.82 -9.40 12.15
C THR A 108 -9.64 -8.70 12.80
N VAL A 109 -8.59 -8.47 12.03
CA VAL A 109 -7.43 -7.68 12.43
C VAL A 109 -7.38 -6.44 11.56
N THR A 110 -7.34 -5.27 12.18
CA THR A 110 -7.17 -3.98 11.52
C THR A 110 -5.84 -3.38 11.96
N VAL A 111 -5.01 -3.01 11.00
CA VAL A 111 -3.75 -2.28 11.24
C VAL A 111 -3.89 -0.89 10.67
N SER A 112 -3.63 0.13 11.48
CA SER A 112 -3.70 1.53 11.11
C SER A 112 -2.38 2.25 11.33
N TRP A 113 -2.12 3.27 10.53
CA TRP A 113 -0.93 4.12 10.63
C TRP A 113 -1.22 5.53 10.14
N ASP A 114 -0.41 6.48 10.57
CA ASP A 114 -0.54 7.86 10.14
C ASP A 114 0.03 8.04 8.74
N GLY A 115 -0.82 8.39 7.78
CA GLY A 115 -0.41 8.81 6.45
C GLY A 115 -0.14 10.31 6.39
N LEU A 116 0.39 10.79 5.26
CA LEU A 116 0.75 12.21 5.07
C LEU A 116 -0.40 13.21 5.29
N MET A 117 -1.64 12.83 5.03
CA MET A 117 -2.82 13.70 5.16
C MET A 117 -3.93 13.11 6.03
N ARG A 118 -3.95 11.81 6.20
CA ARG A 118 -4.99 11.08 6.96
C ARG A 118 -4.46 9.75 7.46
N GLU A 119 -5.07 9.26 8.51
CA GLU A 119 -4.90 7.89 8.95
C GLU A 119 -5.28 6.90 7.84
N ARG A 120 -4.50 5.85 7.69
CA ARG A 120 -4.72 4.76 6.75
C ARG A 120 -4.85 3.47 7.51
N MET A 121 -5.59 2.53 6.95
CA MET A 121 -5.81 1.22 7.58
C MET A 121 -5.89 0.10 6.54
N VAL A 122 -5.55 -1.09 7.00
CA VAL A 122 -5.78 -2.38 6.32
C VAL A 122 -6.51 -3.29 7.29
N SER A 123 -7.54 -3.99 6.82
CA SER A 123 -8.32 -4.92 7.62
C SER A 123 -8.34 -6.29 6.95
N LEU A 124 -8.01 -7.33 7.71
CA LEU A 124 -8.06 -8.72 7.28
C LEU A 124 -9.02 -9.49 8.19
N SER A 125 -9.87 -10.31 7.60
CA SER A 125 -10.80 -11.18 8.34
C SER A 125 -10.63 -12.63 7.94
N THR A 126 -10.78 -13.53 8.90
CA THR A 126 -10.79 -14.97 8.68
C THR A 126 -11.75 -15.66 9.62
N LEU A 127 -12.14 -16.89 9.28
CA LEU A 127 -12.85 -17.77 10.19
C LEU A 127 -11.86 -18.73 10.86
N ARG A 128 -11.97 -18.84 12.18
CA ARG A 128 -11.20 -19.78 12.98
C ARG A 128 -12.14 -20.74 13.71
N LEU A 129 -11.75 -21.99 13.75
CA LEU A 129 -12.46 -23.01 14.53
C LEU A 129 -11.72 -23.19 15.86
N ALA A 130 -12.45 -23.09 16.94
CA ALA A 130 -11.98 -23.45 18.28
C ALA A 130 -12.62 -24.74 18.68
N VAL A 131 -11.81 -25.69 19.13
CA VAL A 131 -12.28 -26.91 19.82
C VAL A 131 -12.26 -26.60 21.30
N PRO A 132 -13.33 -26.84 22.01
CA PRO A 132 -13.43 -26.61 23.47
C PRO A 132 -12.40 -27.39 24.25
#